data_eee2e9512ae7a1c8514015b114097c18
#
_entry.id   eee2e9512ae7a1c8514015b114097c18
#
_cell.length_a   1.000
_cell.length_b   1.000
_cell.length_c   1.000
_cell.angle_alpha   90.00
_cell.angle_beta   90.00
_cell.angle_gamma   90.00
#
_symmetry.space_group_name_H-M   'P 1'
#
loop_
_entity.id
_entity.type
_entity.pdbx_description
1 polymer ?
#
loop_
_entity_poly.entity_id
_entity_poly.type
_entity_poly.pdbx_seq_one_letter_code
_entity_poly.pdbx_strand_id
1 'polypeptide(L)'
;MKRLFALILTLLLMMTALPVLADTPTPIDKIPYEQLPENREGIYHYLLLCMDEWNGGLKDNNDGIVLLTFDTRAGRIMLTSLLRDSLVERPDGKIGRINYIVKNHGPEALCNILSTHLGIKVEKYVVFNFQQIANIIDYMGGVEIEVNASEASYLRRYPLSAHQTEPSMNRAGNYLFTGRAAVIYMRIRKGNGGDFMRTQRVRTVLSTLADKCRVMTYEQARNLLDSVVENSTTTNMSGDDMLKALDQAFSLRSCVIEELRLPQDDARKPITYAGMSVQDINWKMCRKDMAEFLECGWLVIADEDEDFYE
;
A
#
# COMPACT_ATOMS: atom_id res chain seq x y z
N MET A 1 -48.58 -37.17 7.05
CA MET A 1 -47.39 -36.72 7.76
C MET A 1 -46.16 -36.55 6.83
N LYS A 2 -45.69 -37.57 6.09
CA LYS A 2 -44.49 -37.47 5.22
C LYS A 2 -44.59 -36.37 4.13
N ARG A 3 -45.76 -36.18 3.51
CA ARG A 3 -45.95 -35.11 2.49
C ARG A 3 -45.97 -33.69 3.08
N LEU A 4 -46.49 -33.53 4.30
CA LEU A 4 -46.45 -32.24 4.99
C LEU A 4 -45.04 -31.86 5.45
N PHE A 5 -44.25 -32.85 5.88
CA PHE A 5 -42.86 -32.64 6.26
C PHE A 5 -41.97 -32.29 5.06
N ALA A 6 -42.22 -32.93 3.88
CA ALA A 6 -41.53 -32.57 2.64
C ALA A 6 -41.85 -31.14 2.18
N LEU A 7 -43.11 -30.70 2.33
CA LEU A 7 -43.56 -29.38 1.96
C LEU A 7 -42.95 -28.29 2.88
N ILE A 8 -42.84 -28.56 4.20
CA ILE A 8 -42.20 -27.67 5.16
C ILE A 8 -40.70 -27.61 4.89
N LEU A 9 -40.06 -28.74 4.56
CA LEU A 9 -38.62 -28.76 4.26
C LEU A 9 -38.27 -28.00 2.99
N THR A 10 -39.13 -28.13 1.92
CA THR A 10 -38.95 -27.34 0.69
C THR A 10 -39.23 -25.85 0.92
N LEU A 11 -40.18 -25.48 1.77
CA LEU A 11 -40.42 -24.09 2.11
C LEU A 11 -39.28 -23.50 2.95
N LEU A 12 -38.71 -24.29 3.88
CA LEU A 12 -37.53 -23.90 4.64
C LEU A 12 -36.29 -23.72 3.74
N LEU A 13 -36.09 -24.62 2.76
CA LEU A 13 -35.01 -24.50 1.78
C LEU A 13 -35.18 -23.28 0.84
N MET A 14 -36.42 -22.93 0.48
CA MET A 14 -36.70 -21.72 -0.29
C MET A 14 -36.49 -20.42 0.52
N MET A 15 -36.70 -20.45 1.84
CA MET A 15 -36.44 -19.29 2.69
C MET A 15 -34.93 -19.03 2.94
N THR A 16 -34.05 -20.02 2.72
CA THR A 16 -32.59 -19.86 2.88
C THR A 16 -31.91 -19.32 1.62
N ALA A 17 -32.61 -19.25 0.50
CA ALA A 17 -32.13 -18.68 -0.76
C ALA A 17 -32.58 -17.22 -0.94
N LEU A 18 -32.50 -16.41 0.12
CA LEU A 18 -32.52 -14.95 -0.08
C LEU A 18 -31.21 -14.63 -0.85
N PRO A 19 -31.30 -14.04 -2.06
CA PRO A 19 -30.09 -13.57 -2.70
C PRO A 19 -29.46 -12.55 -1.73
N VAL A 20 -28.22 -12.79 -1.33
CA VAL A 20 -27.43 -11.75 -0.72
C VAL A 20 -27.39 -10.65 -1.79
N LEU A 21 -28.17 -9.61 -1.59
CA LEU A 21 -28.14 -8.42 -2.43
C LEU A 21 -26.69 -7.95 -2.39
N ALA A 22 -26.00 -8.07 -3.50
CA ALA A 22 -24.66 -7.50 -3.62
C ALA A 22 -24.82 -6.00 -3.42
N ASP A 23 -24.02 -5.46 -2.51
CA ASP A 23 -24.00 -4.02 -2.29
C ASP A 23 -23.65 -3.32 -3.61
N THR A 24 -24.31 -2.19 -3.86
CA THR A 24 -23.96 -1.36 -5.01
C THR A 24 -22.87 -0.39 -4.56
N PRO A 25 -21.66 -0.41 -5.19
CA PRO A 25 -20.63 0.54 -4.84
C PRO A 25 -21.07 1.98 -5.11
N THR A 26 -20.55 2.90 -4.31
CA THR A 26 -20.68 4.33 -4.54
C THR A 26 -20.06 4.70 -5.90
N PRO A 27 -20.64 5.62 -6.67
CA PRO A 27 -20.01 6.13 -7.89
C PRO A 27 -18.59 6.63 -7.60
N ILE A 28 -17.63 6.23 -8.43
CA ILE A 28 -16.24 6.62 -8.24
C ILE A 28 -16.07 8.09 -8.64
N ASP A 29 -15.76 8.92 -7.67
CA ASP A 29 -15.39 10.31 -7.87
C ASP A 29 -13.92 10.41 -8.26
N LYS A 30 -13.61 11.00 -9.41
CA LYS A 30 -12.25 11.18 -9.95
C LYS A 30 -12.16 12.49 -10.74
N ILE A 31 -10.96 13.05 -10.80
CA ILE A 31 -10.65 14.20 -11.65
C ILE A 31 -10.07 13.66 -12.97
N PRO A 32 -10.54 14.09 -14.15
CA PRO A 32 -9.91 13.72 -15.41
C PRO A 32 -8.42 14.07 -15.42
N TYR A 33 -7.59 13.18 -15.98
CA TYR A 33 -6.12 13.36 -15.93
C TYR A 33 -5.66 14.68 -16.53
N GLU A 34 -6.32 15.14 -17.59
CA GLU A 34 -6.03 16.37 -18.30
C GLU A 34 -6.36 17.64 -17.50
N GLN A 35 -7.17 17.49 -16.44
CA GLN A 35 -7.56 18.59 -15.52
C GLN A 35 -6.70 18.60 -14.26
N LEU A 36 -5.81 17.61 -14.08
CA LEU A 36 -4.93 17.58 -12.93
C LEU A 36 -3.92 18.72 -13.01
N PRO A 37 -3.70 19.41 -11.90
CA PRO A 37 -2.64 20.42 -11.84
C PRO A 37 -1.27 19.78 -11.97
N GLU A 38 -0.29 20.54 -12.42
CA GLU A 38 1.11 20.14 -12.33
C GLU A 38 1.52 20.05 -10.85
N ASN A 39 2.35 19.08 -10.52
CA ASN A 39 2.92 19.01 -9.20
C ASN A 39 3.72 20.29 -8.91
N ARG A 40 3.61 20.79 -7.70
CA ARG A 40 4.40 21.98 -7.30
C ARG A 40 5.88 21.67 -7.44
N GLU A 41 6.64 22.68 -7.85
CA GLU A 41 8.09 22.59 -7.83
C GLU A 41 8.59 22.21 -6.43
N GLY A 42 9.47 21.24 -6.37
CA GLY A 42 10.01 20.70 -5.13
C GLY A 42 9.19 19.55 -4.52
N ILE A 43 8.01 19.23 -5.06
CA ILE A 43 7.22 18.04 -4.66
C ILE A 43 7.37 16.96 -5.72
N TYR A 44 7.79 15.77 -5.29
CA TYR A 44 8.05 14.63 -6.16
C TYR A 44 7.38 13.37 -5.60
N HIS A 45 6.65 12.66 -6.45
CA HIS A 45 5.91 11.46 -6.11
C HIS A 45 6.51 10.22 -6.76
N TYR A 46 6.77 9.19 -5.95
CA TYR A 46 7.29 7.88 -6.39
C TYR A 46 6.38 6.78 -5.87
N LEU A 47 5.75 6.02 -6.77
CA LEU A 47 4.88 4.92 -6.40
C LEU A 47 5.71 3.64 -6.20
N LEU A 48 5.75 3.16 -4.97
CA LEU A 48 6.41 1.92 -4.59
C LEU A 48 5.37 0.80 -4.55
N LEU A 49 5.57 -0.23 -5.34
CA LEU A 49 4.64 -1.33 -5.53
C LEU A 49 5.28 -2.66 -5.12
N CYS A 50 4.55 -3.48 -4.37
CA CYS A 50 5.01 -4.81 -3.97
C CYS A 50 4.02 -5.88 -4.43
N MET A 51 4.49 -6.77 -5.31
CA MET A 51 3.74 -7.93 -5.78
C MET A 51 3.71 -9.04 -4.72
N ASP A 52 2.58 -9.73 -4.55
CA ASP A 52 2.39 -10.81 -3.56
C ASP A 52 3.03 -12.13 -4.03
N GLU A 53 4.30 -12.07 -4.40
CA GLU A 53 5.05 -13.23 -4.88
C GLU A 53 6.53 -13.19 -4.47
N TRP A 54 7.16 -14.37 -4.36
CA TRP A 54 8.59 -14.49 -4.05
C TRP A 54 9.47 -14.49 -5.30
N ASN A 55 8.99 -15.10 -6.37
CA ASN A 55 9.75 -15.26 -7.61
C ASN A 55 8.82 -14.99 -8.78
N GLY A 56 9.08 -13.98 -9.54
CA GLY A 56 8.26 -13.70 -10.72
C GLY A 56 8.17 -12.23 -11.07
N GLY A 57 7.20 -11.92 -11.92
CA GLY A 57 7.01 -10.60 -12.49
C GLY A 57 5.74 -9.92 -11.98
N LEU A 58 4.81 -9.58 -12.90
CA LEU A 58 3.60 -8.83 -12.62
C LEU A 58 2.33 -9.70 -12.64
N LYS A 59 2.44 -11.00 -12.33
CA LYS A 59 1.33 -11.96 -12.52
C LYS A 59 0.41 -12.08 -11.32
N ASP A 60 0.91 -11.77 -10.13
CA ASP A 60 0.14 -11.81 -8.90
C ASP A 60 -0.45 -10.46 -8.50
N ASN A 61 -1.16 -10.44 -7.37
CA ASN A 61 -1.77 -9.20 -6.87
C ASN A 61 -0.70 -8.26 -6.33
N ASN A 62 -0.96 -6.98 -6.45
CA ASN A 62 -0.15 -5.97 -5.80
C ASN A 62 -0.65 -5.74 -4.37
N ASP A 63 0.06 -6.27 -3.39
CA ASP A 63 -0.36 -6.22 -1.99
C ASP A 63 0.25 -5.04 -1.22
N GLY A 64 1.32 -4.45 -1.71
CA GLY A 64 1.92 -3.22 -1.17
C GLY A 64 1.76 -2.06 -2.15
N ILE A 65 1.08 -1.00 -1.73
CA ILE A 65 0.90 0.23 -2.51
C ILE A 65 1.25 1.39 -1.60
N VAL A 66 2.40 2.00 -1.83
CA VAL A 66 2.92 3.13 -1.04
C VAL A 66 3.35 4.24 -1.98
N LEU A 67 2.81 5.42 -1.78
CA LEU A 67 3.26 6.64 -2.42
C LEU A 67 4.29 7.31 -1.52
N LEU A 68 5.55 7.34 -1.94
CA LEU A 68 6.62 8.11 -1.34
C LEU A 68 6.60 9.49 -1.96
N THR A 69 6.52 10.51 -1.12
CA THR A 69 6.56 11.91 -1.55
C THR A 69 7.72 12.63 -0.89
N PHE A 70 8.53 13.31 -1.67
CA PHE A 70 9.53 14.24 -1.21
C PHE A 70 9.04 15.67 -1.42
N ASP A 71 9.00 16.45 -0.35
CA ASP A 71 8.85 17.90 -0.41
C ASP A 71 10.21 18.54 -0.02
N THR A 72 10.99 18.87 -1.03
CA THR A 72 12.33 19.43 -0.86
C THR A 72 12.31 20.89 -0.39
N ARG A 73 11.18 21.57 -0.51
CA ARG A 73 11.00 22.97 -0.07
C ARG A 73 10.66 23.05 1.41
N ALA A 74 9.75 22.19 1.86
CA ALA A 74 9.36 22.12 3.26
C ALA A 74 10.27 21.22 4.10
N GLY A 75 11.18 20.46 3.45
CA GLY A 75 12.05 19.51 4.14
C GLY A 75 11.28 18.32 4.70
N ARG A 76 10.39 17.69 3.92
CA ARG A 76 9.49 16.62 4.37
C ARG A 76 9.64 15.37 3.54
N ILE A 77 9.57 14.21 4.20
CA ILE A 77 9.40 12.89 3.57
C ILE A 77 8.05 12.35 4.02
N MET A 78 7.20 12.00 3.06
CA MET A 78 5.85 11.55 3.34
C MET A 78 5.60 10.17 2.74
N LEU A 79 5.02 9.26 3.52
CA LEU A 79 4.63 7.91 3.10
C LEU A 79 3.11 7.79 3.15
N THR A 80 2.47 7.74 1.99
CA THR A 80 1.03 7.48 1.90
C THR A 80 0.78 6.04 1.49
N SER A 81 0.24 5.24 2.40
CA SER A 81 -0.11 3.84 2.13
C SER A 81 -1.57 3.69 1.74
N LEU A 82 -1.84 2.88 0.69
CA LEU A 82 -3.19 2.64 0.20
C LEU A 82 -3.67 1.22 0.54
N LEU A 83 -4.94 1.10 0.93
CA LEU A 83 -5.54 -0.21 1.18
C LEU A 83 -5.75 -0.95 -0.14
N ARG A 84 -5.20 -2.16 -0.24
CA ARG A 84 -5.23 -2.98 -1.46
C ARG A 84 -6.62 -3.44 -1.90
N ASP A 85 -7.59 -3.50 -0.98
CA ASP A 85 -8.96 -3.95 -1.25
C ASP A 85 -9.89 -2.77 -1.59
N SER A 86 -9.36 -1.56 -1.77
CA SER A 86 -10.09 -0.37 -2.20
C SER A 86 -10.66 -0.54 -3.60
N LEU A 87 -11.92 -0.13 -3.78
CA LEU A 87 -12.54 -0.09 -5.10
C LEU A 87 -12.09 1.15 -5.87
N VAL A 88 -11.75 0.93 -7.13
CA VAL A 88 -11.37 1.95 -8.11
C VAL A 88 -12.06 1.70 -9.44
N GLU A 89 -12.17 2.71 -10.28
CA GLU A 89 -12.52 2.51 -11.68
C GLU A 89 -11.28 2.07 -12.46
N ARG A 90 -11.40 0.94 -13.13
CA ARG A 90 -10.34 0.35 -13.96
C ARG A 90 -10.28 1.04 -15.33
N PRO A 91 -9.18 0.86 -16.10
CA PRO A 91 -9.08 1.40 -17.46
C PRO A 91 -10.20 0.95 -18.43
N ASP A 92 -10.85 -0.18 -18.15
CA ASP A 92 -11.97 -0.69 -18.94
C ASP A 92 -13.34 -0.12 -18.50
N GLY A 93 -13.36 0.88 -17.62
CA GLY A 93 -14.57 1.54 -17.10
C GLY A 93 -15.35 0.72 -16.05
N LYS A 94 -14.83 -0.45 -15.65
CA LYS A 94 -15.47 -1.28 -14.62
C LYS A 94 -14.89 -0.99 -13.25
N ILE A 95 -15.69 -1.18 -12.21
CA ILE A 95 -15.23 -1.10 -10.83
C ILE A 95 -14.50 -2.39 -10.45
N GLY A 96 -13.40 -2.28 -9.73
CA GLY A 96 -12.63 -3.41 -9.24
C GLY A 96 -11.64 -3.03 -8.16
N ARG A 97 -10.99 -4.04 -7.57
CA ARG A 97 -9.97 -3.80 -6.54
C ARG A 97 -8.71 -3.17 -7.12
N ILE A 98 -8.15 -2.21 -6.39
CA ILE A 98 -6.91 -1.53 -6.77
C ILE A 98 -5.72 -2.51 -6.90
N ASN A 99 -5.64 -3.55 -6.07
CA ASN A 99 -4.54 -4.52 -6.11
C ASN A 99 -4.55 -5.45 -7.34
N TYR A 100 -5.59 -5.40 -8.16
CA TYR A 100 -5.66 -6.15 -9.43
C TYR A 100 -5.18 -5.34 -10.63
N ILE A 101 -4.95 -4.04 -10.45
CA ILE A 101 -4.65 -3.13 -11.56
C ILE A 101 -3.31 -3.49 -12.21
N VAL A 102 -2.24 -3.64 -11.42
CA VAL A 102 -0.89 -3.88 -11.96
C VAL A 102 -0.85 -5.15 -12.82
N LYS A 103 -1.38 -6.27 -12.34
CA LYS A 103 -1.36 -7.53 -13.07
C LYS A 103 -2.21 -7.55 -14.34
N ASN A 104 -3.27 -6.74 -14.38
CA ASN A 104 -4.22 -6.75 -15.50
C ASN A 104 -3.99 -5.61 -16.50
N HIS A 105 -3.41 -4.49 -16.06
CA HIS A 105 -3.33 -3.26 -16.83
C HIS A 105 -1.95 -2.58 -16.77
N GLY A 106 -1.01 -3.14 -15.98
CA GLY A 106 0.32 -2.58 -15.78
C GLY A 106 0.40 -1.50 -14.69
N PRO A 107 1.63 -1.17 -14.26
CA PRO A 107 1.86 -0.18 -13.20
C PRO A 107 1.53 1.26 -13.62
N GLU A 108 1.69 1.61 -14.91
CA GLU A 108 1.30 2.92 -15.47
C GLU A 108 -0.19 3.18 -15.29
N ALA A 109 -1.03 2.15 -15.47
CA ALA A 109 -2.47 2.27 -15.25
C ALA A 109 -2.78 2.58 -13.77
N LEU A 110 -2.03 2.00 -12.83
CA LEU A 110 -2.19 2.31 -11.42
C LEU A 110 -1.73 3.74 -11.10
N CYS A 111 -0.65 4.22 -11.69
CA CYS A 111 -0.23 5.62 -11.56
C CYS A 111 -1.34 6.57 -12.02
N ASN A 112 -1.94 6.32 -13.20
CA ASN A 112 -3.03 7.13 -13.72
C ASN A 112 -4.28 7.10 -12.81
N ILE A 113 -4.67 5.91 -12.34
CA ILE A 113 -5.80 5.76 -11.40
C ILE A 113 -5.54 6.55 -10.13
N LEU A 114 -4.38 6.40 -9.50
CA LEU A 114 -4.05 7.15 -8.28
C LEU A 114 -4.01 8.66 -8.55
N SER A 115 -3.49 9.08 -9.68
CA SER A 115 -3.47 10.49 -10.05
C SER A 115 -4.89 11.07 -10.10
N THR A 116 -5.80 10.42 -10.82
CA THR A 116 -7.17 10.89 -11.01
C THR A 116 -8.02 10.81 -9.74
N HIS A 117 -7.75 9.82 -8.87
CA HIS A 117 -8.47 9.63 -7.61
C HIS A 117 -7.96 10.54 -6.48
N LEU A 118 -6.65 10.82 -6.45
CA LEU A 118 -6.03 11.65 -5.41
C LEU A 118 -5.84 13.12 -5.82
N GLY A 119 -6.06 13.46 -7.09
CA GLY A 119 -5.94 14.83 -7.58
C GLY A 119 -4.49 15.35 -7.72
N ILE A 120 -3.51 14.46 -7.85
CA ILE A 120 -2.07 14.75 -7.99
C ILE A 120 -1.50 13.98 -9.17
N LYS A 121 -0.38 14.42 -9.75
CA LYS A 121 0.30 13.65 -10.80
C LYS A 121 1.29 12.66 -10.21
N VAL A 122 1.00 11.36 -10.35
CA VAL A 122 1.88 10.25 -9.99
C VAL A 122 2.39 9.62 -11.27
N GLU A 123 3.63 9.87 -11.64
CA GLU A 123 4.18 9.47 -12.94
C GLU A 123 5.29 8.43 -12.84
N LYS A 124 5.98 8.37 -11.69
CA LYS A 124 7.13 7.50 -11.48
C LYS A 124 6.78 6.35 -10.55
N TYR A 125 7.22 5.14 -10.91
CA TYR A 125 6.98 3.95 -10.09
C TYR A 125 8.20 3.03 -10.05
N VAL A 126 8.26 2.21 -9.00
CA VAL A 126 9.16 1.05 -8.88
C VAL A 126 8.35 -0.13 -8.37
N VAL A 127 8.49 -1.28 -9.02
CA VAL A 127 7.80 -2.52 -8.64
C VAL A 127 8.81 -3.52 -8.09
N PHE A 128 8.47 -4.12 -6.97
CA PHE A 128 9.23 -5.17 -6.29
C PHE A 128 8.39 -6.43 -6.08
N ASN A 129 9.04 -7.57 -5.95
CA ASN A 129 8.50 -8.76 -5.32
C ASN A 129 9.10 -8.97 -3.92
N PHE A 130 8.65 -9.98 -3.19
CA PHE A 130 9.12 -10.23 -1.82
C PHE A 130 10.60 -10.58 -1.73
N GLN A 131 11.15 -11.32 -2.70
CA GLN A 131 12.57 -11.67 -2.69
C GLN A 131 13.45 -10.43 -2.88
N GLN A 132 13.04 -9.52 -3.76
CA GLN A 132 13.75 -8.29 -4.04
C GLN A 132 13.76 -7.35 -2.83
N ILE A 133 12.60 -7.20 -2.16
CA ILE A 133 12.52 -6.44 -0.90
C ILE A 133 13.41 -7.08 0.18
N ALA A 134 13.38 -8.41 0.29
CA ALA A 134 14.24 -9.11 1.24
C ALA A 134 15.74 -8.85 0.95
N ASN A 135 16.16 -8.91 -0.32
CA ASN A 135 17.54 -8.64 -0.71
C ASN A 135 17.99 -7.21 -0.35
N ILE A 136 17.13 -6.20 -0.58
CA ILE A 136 17.40 -4.80 -0.22
C ILE A 136 17.57 -4.66 1.31
N ILE A 137 16.67 -5.27 2.08
CA ILE A 137 16.74 -5.25 3.55
C ILE A 137 18.02 -5.93 4.03
N ASP A 138 18.38 -7.07 3.45
CA ASP A 138 19.62 -7.79 3.79
C ASP A 138 20.88 -6.99 3.42
N TYR A 139 20.87 -6.30 2.26
CA TYR A 139 21.93 -5.38 1.87
C TYR A 139 22.15 -4.26 2.90
N MET A 140 21.06 -3.76 3.49
CA MET A 140 21.10 -2.75 4.56
C MET A 140 21.43 -3.33 5.94
N GLY A 141 21.75 -4.63 6.05
CA GLY A 141 22.07 -5.30 7.32
C GLY A 141 20.85 -5.61 8.20
N GLY A 142 19.69 -5.82 7.60
CA GLY A 142 18.45 -6.12 8.30
C GLY A 142 17.74 -4.89 8.89
N VAL A 143 16.65 -5.11 9.64
CA VAL A 143 15.88 -4.06 10.31
C VAL A 143 15.56 -4.45 11.75
N GLU A 144 15.69 -3.52 12.68
CA GLU A 144 15.28 -3.70 14.06
C GLU A 144 13.80 -3.39 14.21
N ILE A 145 13.04 -4.36 14.72
CA ILE A 145 11.58 -4.24 14.86
C ILE A 145 11.17 -4.65 16.27
N GLU A 146 10.38 -3.80 16.90
CA GLU A 146 9.68 -4.14 18.14
C GLU A 146 8.47 -4.98 17.80
N VAL A 147 8.42 -6.20 18.34
CA VAL A 147 7.36 -7.19 18.13
C VAL A 147 6.53 -7.34 19.38
N ASN A 148 5.21 -7.27 19.24
CA ASN A 148 4.32 -7.60 20.35
C ASN A 148 4.15 -9.13 20.52
N ALA A 149 3.52 -9.55 21.63
CA ALA A 149 3.38 -10.96 21.97
C ALA A 149 2.61 -11.78 20.93
N SER A 150 1.60 -11.18 20.28
CA SER A 150 0.80 -11.84 19.24
C SER A 150 1.61 -12.03 17.95
N GLU A 151 2.39 -11.03 17.56
CA GLU A 151 3.31 -11.09 16.41
C GLU A 151 4.41 -12.10 16.62
N ALA A 152 5.05 -12.10 17.79
CA ALA A 152 6.06 -13.08 18.17
C ALA A 152 5.50 -14.51 18.10
N SER A 153 4.28 -14.74 18.62
CA SER A 153 3.60 -16.04 18.52
C SER A 153 3.32 -16.48 17.09
N TYR A 154 2.98 -15.55 16.20
CA TYR A 154 2.79 -15.83 14.77
C TYR A 154 4.11 -16.18 14.10
N LEU A 155 5.14 -15.35 14.30
CA LEU A 155 6.46 -15.49 13.68
C LEU A 155 7.17 -16.77 14.09
N ARG A 156 6.96 -17.27 15.28
CA ARG A 156 7.51 -18.54 15.75
C ARG A 156 7.27 -19.73 14.83
N ARG A 157 6.21 -19.67 14.00
CA ARG A 157 5.83 -20.74 13.07
C ARG A 157 6.66 -20.79 11.79
N TYR A 158 7.50 -19.78 11.56
CA TYR A 158 8.24 -19.62 10.31
C TYR A 158 9.74 -19.64 10.57
N PRO A 159 10.52 -20.34 9.75
CA PRO A 159 11.97 -20.18 9.73
C PRO A 159 12.31 -18.80 9.17
N LEU A 160 12.74 -17.90 10.02
CA LEU A 160 12.99 -16.50 9.66
C LEU A 160 14.36 -16.31 9.01
N SER A 161 15.33 -17.15 9.37
CA SER A 161 16.62 -17.25 8.67
C SER A 161 17.19 -18.66 8.79
N ALA A 162 18.13 -19.00 7.93
CA ALA A 162 18.82 -20.28 7.99
C ALA A 162 19.65 -20.47 9.29
N HIS A 163 20.00 -19.38 9.94
CA HIS A 163 20.80 -19.37 11.16
C HIS A 163 20.00 -19.10 12.43
N GLN A 164 18.70 -18.90 12.31
CA GLN A 164 17.85 -18.66 13.47
C GLN A 164 17.44 -19.97 14.10
N THR A 165 18.18 -20.35 15.13
CA THR A 165 17.95 -21.60 15.83
C THR A 165 17.08 -21.47 17.06
N GLU A 166 16.47 -20.35 17.32
CA GLU A 166 16.04 -20.05 18.42
C GLU A 166 14.86 -19.88 18.94
N PRO A 167 14.35 -19.96 20.03
CA PRO A 167 13.07 -19.55 20.56
C PRO A 167 12.95 -18.04 20.79
N SER A 168 13.81 -17.26 20.23
CA SER A 168 13.87 -15.81 20.43
C SER A 168 12.58 -15.10 20.11
N MET A 169 11.80 -15.60 19.16
CA MET A 169 10.50 -15.04 18.78
C MET A 169 9.33 -15.51 19.63
N ASN A 170 9.57 -16.13 20.78
CA ASN A 170 8.50 -16.62 21.67
C ASN A 170 7.82 -15.51 22.49
N ARG A 171 8.39 -14.34 22.56
CA ARG A 171 7.92 -13.22 23.38
C ARG A 171 8.07 -11.88 22.69
N ALA A 172 7.33 -10.89 23.17
CA ALA A 172 7.51 -9.51 22.76
C ALA A 172 8.95 -9.03 23.02
N GLY A 173 9.45 -8.13 22.17
CA GLY A 173 10.79 -7.56 22.30
C GLY A 173 11.28 -6.97 20.99
N ASN A 174 12.50 -6.44 21.02
CA ASN A 174 13.19 -5.93 19.85
C ASN A 174 14.03 -7.03 19.20
N TYR A 175 13.88 -7.18 17.90
CA TYR A 175 14.59 -8.20 17.13
C TYR A 175 15.16 -7.61 15.85
N LEU A 176 16.40 -7.98 15.54
CA LEU A 176 16.99 -7.71 14.24
C LEU A 176 16.46 -8.75 13.23
N PHE A 177 15.68 -8.29 12.27
CA PHE A 177 15.12 -9.12 11.22
C PHE A 177 16.00 -9.09 9.97
N THR A 178 16.28 -10.27 9.42
CA THR A 178 16.73 -10.41 8.03
C THR A 178 15.64 -9.99 7.07
N GLY A 179 15.96 -9.77 5.82
CA GLY A 179 14.99 -9.41 4.80
C GLY A 179 13.83 -10.39 4.69
N ARG A 180 14.11 -11.70 4.74
CA ARG A 180 13.05 -12.73 4.77
C ARG A 180 12.14 -12.59 5.98
N ALA A 181 12.71 -12.40 7.16
CA ALA A 181 11.94 -12.22 8.40
C ALA A 181 11.07 -10.96 8.35
N ALA A 182 11.63 -9.86 7.85
CA ALA A 182 10.91 -8.59 7.69
C ALA A 182 9.73 -8.72 6.71
N VAL A 183 9.91 -9.41 5.58
CA VAL A 183 8.81 -9.68 4.63
C VAL A 183 7.72 -10.53 5.26
N ILE A 184 8.06 -11.56 6.03
CA ILE A 184 7.08 -12.38 6.75
C ILE A 184 6.34 -11.53 7.79
N TYR A 185 7.02 -10.67 8.54
CA TYR A 185 6.42 -9.73 9.48
C TYR A 185 5.42 -8.79 8.80
N MET A 186 5.80 -8.16 7.68
CA MET A 186 4.91 -7.28 6.90
C MET A 186 3.63 -8.00 6.43
N ARG A 187 3.66 -9.34 6.28
CA ARG A 187 2.53 -10.14 5.78
C ARG A 187 1.62 -10.71 6.87
N ILE A 188 1.87 -10.45 8.14
CA ILE A 188 1.02 -10.95 9.25
C ILE A 188 -0.40 -10.39 9.11
N ARG A 189 -1.41 -11.29 9.10
CA ARG A 189 -2.84 -10.93 9.02
C ARG A 189 -3.66 -11.48 10.18
N LYS A 190 -3.47 -12.76 10.56
CA LYS A 190 -4.32 -13.45 11.54
C LYS A 190 -4.02 -13.00 12.97
N GLY A 191 -5.09 -12.67 13.72
CA GLY A 191 -4.99 -12.37 15.15
C GLY A 191 -4.45 -10.99 15.50
N ASN A 192 -4.18 -10.12 14.50
CA ASN A 192 -3.45 -8.86 14.70
C ASN A 192 -4.05 -7.71 13.87
N GLY A 193 -5.38 -7.53 13.88
CA GLY A 193 -6.04 -6.37 13.24
C GLY A 193 -6.13 -6.43 11.71
N GLY A 194 -5.94 -7.62 11.12
CA GLY A 194 -6.19 -7.87 9.69
C GLY A 194 -5.30 -7.07 8.73
N ASP A 195 -5.90 -6.64 7.64
CA ASP A 195 -5.20 -5.96 6.53
C ASP A 195 -4.74 -4.54 6.90
N PHE A 196 -5.45 -3.92 7.82
CA PHE A 196 -5.10 -2.62 8.38
C PHE A 196 -3.73 -2.63 9.08
N MET A 197 -3.53 -3.58 10.00
CA MET A 197 -2.26 -3.71 10.70
C MET A 197 -1.12 -4.17 9.79
N ARG A 198 -1.44 -4.84 8.67
CA ARG A 198 -0.45 -5.15 7.64
C ARG A 198 0.14 -3.88 7.02
N THR A 199 -0.70 -2.93 6.67
CA THR A 199 -0.27 -1.63 6.13
C THR A 199 0.62 -0.89 7.13
N GLN A 200 0.26 -0.94 8.41
CA GLN A 200 1.09 -0.36 9.48
C GLN A 200 2.47 -1.01 9.56
N ARG A 201 2.55 -2.36 9.49
CA ARG A 201 3.84 -3.08 9.52
C ARG A 201 4.74 -2.76 8.34
N VAL A 202 4.16 -2.56 7.16
CA VAL A 202 4.92 -2.09 5.98
C VAL A 202 5.54 -0.73 6.28
N ARG A 203 4.77 0.22 6.81
CA ARG A 203 5.30 1.54 7.18
C ARG A 203 6.39 1.44 8.25
N THR A 204 6.18 0.62 9.29
CA THR A 204 7.20 0.38 10.33
C THR A 204 8.54 -0.07 9.73
N VAL A 205 8.51 -1.03 8.80
CA VAL A 205 9.73 -1.48 8.13
C VAL A 205 10.35 -0.36 7.29
N LEU A 206 9.55 0.37 6.52
CA LEU A 206 10.04 1.48 5.69
C LEU A 206 10.63 2.62 6.53
N SER A 207 9.99 2.99 7.62
CA SER A 207 10.52 4.01 8.55
C SER A 207 11.84 3.58 9.18
N THR A 208 11.95 2.30 9.61
CA THR A 208 13.20 1.77 10.14
C THR A 208 14.32 1.75 9.11
N LEU A 209 14.02 1.42 7.84
CA LEU A 209 15.00 1.50 6.75
C LEU A 209 15.43 2.95 6.49
N ALA A 210 14.49 3.87 6.51
CA ALA A 210 14.79 5.28 6.32
C ALA A 210 15.66 5.85 7.46
N ASP A 211 15.46 5.42 8.71
CA ASP A 211 16.34 5.78 9.83
C ASP A 211 17.79 5.33 9.59
N LYS A 212 18.00 4.15 9.00
CA LYS A 212 19.32 3.70 8.57
C LYS A 212 19.93 4.59 7.47
N CYS A 213 19.11 5.07 6.54
CA CYS A 213 19.56 5.96 5.48
C CYS A 213 20.06 7.31 6.02
N ARG A 214 19.58 7.75 7.17
CA ARG A 214 19.98 9.06 7.78
C ARG A 214 21.47 9.17 8.06
N VAL A 215 22.10 8.06 8.39
CA VAL A 215 23.53 8.02 8.77
C VAL A 215 24.45 7.57 7.61
N MET A 216 23.88 7.28 6.45
CA MET A 216 24.66 6.88 5.27
C MET A 216 25.46 8.04 4.70
N THR A 217 26.66 7.71 4.19
CA THR A 217 27.39 8.62 3.28
C THR A 217 26.70 8.65 1.92
N TYR A 218 26.98 9.64 1.10
CA TYR A 218 26.43 9.71 -0.26
C TYR A 218 26.83 8.49 -1.11
N GLU A 219 28.08 8.00 -0.95
CA GLU A 219 28.55 6.80 -1.64
C GLU A 219 27.75 5.55 -1.22
N GLN A 220 27.48 5.38 0.09
CA GLN A 220 26.64 4.29 0.58
C GLN A 220 25.21 4.39 0.05
N ALA A 221 24.65 5.60 0.02
CA ALA A 221 23.32 5.82 -0.54
C ALA A 221 23.27 5.56 -2.05
N ARG A 222 24.35 5.88 -2.79
CA ARG A 222 24.49 5.54 -4.21
C ARG A 222 24.55 4.03 -4.44
N ASN A 223 25.34 3.31 -3.66
CA ASN A 223 25.42 1.84 -3.74
C ASN A 223 24.09 1.18 -3.35
N LEU A 224 23.35 1.75 -2.41
CA LEU A 224 21.99 1.30 -2.10
C LEU A 224 21.05 1.50 -3.30
N LEU A 225 21.11 2.65 -3.99
CA LEU A 225 20.31 2.88 -5.19
C LEU A 225 20.63 1.83 -6.26
N ASP A 226 21.88 1.54 -6.52
CA ASP A 226 22.29 0.50 -7.47
C ASP A 226 21.68 -0.87 -7.08
N SER A 227 21.72 -1.22 -5.79
CA SER A 227 21.07 -2.44 -5.27
C SER A 227 19.54 -2.41 -5.44
N VAL A 228 18.89 -1.27 -5.26
CA VAL A 228 17.43 -1.12 -5.49
C VAL A 228 17.11 -1.34 -6.97
N VAL A 229 17.89 -0.78 -7.87
CA VAL A 229 17.72 -0.94 -9.32
C VAL A 229 17.89 -2.40 -9.74
N GLU A 230 18.95 -3.06 -9.27
CA GLU A 230 19.22 -4.48 -9.55
C GLU A 230 18.13 -5.41 -8.99
N ASN A 231 17.51 -5.00 -7.87
CA ASN A 231 16.47 -5.74 -7.17
C ASN A 231 15.06 -5.19 -7.43
N SER A 232 14.80 -4.47 -8.52
CA SER A 232 13.45 -4.10 -8.94
C SER A 232 12.93 -5.02 -10.05
N THR A 233 11.63 -5.29 -10.05
CA THR A 233 10.99 -6.07 -11.13
C THR A 233 10.88 -5.22 -12.39
N THR A 234 10.42 -3.97 -12.24
CA THR A 234 10.31 -2.99 -13.32
C THR A 234 10.14 -1.58 -12.76
N THR A 235 10.55 -0.60 -13.55
CA THR A 235 10.39 0.82 -13.27
C THR A 235 10.33 1.59 -14.59
N ASN A 236 9.70 2.76 -14.60
CA ASN A 236 9.75 3.71 -15.70
C ASN A 236 10.72 4.87 -15.43
N MET A 237 11.49 4.80 -14.35
CA MET A 237 12.49 5.81 -14.04
C MET A 237 13.74 5.61 -14.92
N SER A 238 14.19 6.69 -15.54
CA SER A 238 15.51 6.74 -16.20
C SER A 238 16.64 6.79 -15.18
N GLY A 239 17.89 6.59 -15.60
CA GLY A 239 19.06 6.77 -14.73
C GLY A 239 19.11 8.18 -14.12
N ASP A 240 18.75 9.22 -14.88
CA ASP A 240 18.68 10.58 -14.37
C ASP A 240 17.57 10.78 -13.35
N ASP A 241 16.39 10.16 -13.53
CA ASP A 241 15.32 10.19 -12.55
C ASP A 241 15.75 9.54 -11.23
N MET A 242 16.49 8.43 -11.31
CA MET A 242 17.00 7.71 -10.15
C MET A 242 18.03 8.53 -9.39
N LEU A 243 18.95 9.19 -10.10
CA LEU A 243 19.93 10.09 -9.47
C LEU A 243 19.24 11.29 -8.82
N LYS A 244 18.23 11.89 -9.46
CA LYS A 244 17.44 12.97 -8.85
C LYS A 244 16.71 12.49 -7.60
N ALA A 245 16.12 11.29 -7.62
CA ALA A 245 15.46 10.72 -6.45
C ALA A 245 16.45 10.47 -5.31
N LEU A 246 17.68 10.00 -5.62
CA LEU A 246 18.76 9.86 -4.65
C LEU A 246 19.15 11.20 -4.02
N ASP A 247 19.36 12.23 -4.84
CA ASP A 247 19.74 13.56 -4.36
C ASP A 247 18.67 14.15 -3.43
N GLN A 248 17.39 13.99 -3.80
CA GLN A 248 16.23 14.38 -2.98
C GLN A 248 16.22 13.63 -1.65
N ALA A 249 16.28 12.29 -1.70
CA ALA A 249 16.29 11.45 -0.50
C ALA A 249 17.49 11.78 0.40
N PHE A 250 18.67 11.99 -0.18
CA PHE A 250 19.87 12.32 0.58
C PHE A 250 19.80 13.72 1.21
N SER A 251 19.27 14.71 0.51
CA SER A 251 19.06 16.07 1.07
C SER A 251 18.06 16.07 2.24
N LEU A 252 17.06 15.19 2.19
CA LEU A 252 16.01 15.07 3.21
C LEU A 252 16.30 14.01 4.28
N ARG A 253 17.46 13.34 4.26
CA ARG A 253 17.74 12.20 5.13
C ARG A 253 17.61 12.46 6.63
N SER A 254 17.74 13.71 7.05
CA SER A 254 17.61 14.12 8.45
C SER A 254 16.18 14.53 8.84
N CYS A 255 15.26 14.56 7.87
CA CYS A 255 13.88 14.96 8.11
C CYS A 255 13.08 13.84 8.77
N VAL A 256 12.01 14.21 9.46
CA VAL A 256 11.05 13.26 10.01
C VAL A 256 10.23 12.69 8.86
N ILE A 257 9.92 11.38 8.93
CA ILE A 257 9.01 10.74 8.00
C ILE A 257 7.60 10.88 8.55
N GLU A 258 6.74 11.47 7.74
CA GLU A 258 5.33 11.61 8.03
C GLU A 258 4.54 10.50 7.32
N GLU A 259 3.50 10.00 7.98
CA GLU A 259 2.74 8.85 7.48
C GLU A 259 1.25 9.18 7.34
N LEU A 260 0.69 8.82 6.20
CA LEU A 260 -0.75 8.83 5.93
C LEU A 260 -1.21 7.45 5.48
N ARG A 261 -2.37 7.03 5.91
CA ARG A 261 -3.06 5.86 5.34
C ARG A 261 -4.32 6.32 4.62
N LEU A 262 -4.51 5.89 3.40
CA LEU A 262 -5.73 6.11 2.65
C LEU A 262 -6.42 4.78 2.30
N PRO A 263 -7.73 4.71 2.40
CA PRO A 263 -8.62 5.70 3.01
C PRO A 263 -8.49 5.76 4.54
N GLN A 264 -8.85 6.87 5.15
CA GLN A 264 -9.14 6.95 6.58
C GLN A 264 -10.42 6.15 6.92
N ASP A 265 -10.73 5.98 8.21
CA ASP A 265 -11.83 5.09 8.61
C ASP A 265 -13.21 5.65 8.23
N ASP A 266 -13.38 6.95 8.21
CA ASP A 266 -14.58 7.69 7.80
C ASP A 266 -14.74 7.78 6.27
N ALA A 267 -13.67 7.62 5.51
CA ALA A 267 -13.67 7.62 4.05
C ALA A 267 -13.90 6.23 3.42
N ARG A 268 -14.23 5.19 4.20
CA ARG A 268 -14.41 3.83 3.70
C ARG A 268 -15.58 3.10 4.32
N LYS A 269 -16.18 2.21 3.54
CA LYS A 269 -17.21 1.29 3.99
C LYS A 269 -16.89 -0.13 3.49
N PRO A 270 -16.81 -1.14 4.38
CA PRO A 270 -16.67 -2.52 3.94
C PRO A 270 -17.98 -3.00 3.30
N ILE A 271 -17.90 -3.54 2.09
CA ILE A 271 -19.04 -4.10 1.35
C ILE A 271 -18.68 -5.44 0.72
N THR A 272 -19.70 -6.16 0.25
CA THR A 272 -19.53 -7.34 -0.59
C THR A 272 -19.85 -6.98 -2.04
N TYR A 273 -18.82 -6.93 -2.88
CA TYR A 273 -18.96 -6.64 -4.30
C TYR A 273 -18.38 -7.76 -5.16
N ALA A 274 -19.16 -8.22 -6.15
CA ALA A 274 -18.79 -9.34 -7.02
C ALA A 274 -18.28 -10.58 -6.26
N GLY A 275 -18.90 -10.89 -5.11
CA GLY A 275 -18.55 -12.04 -4.25
C GLY A 275 -17.27 -11.83 -3.41
N MET A 276 -16.69 -10.65 -3.40
CA MET A 276 -15.47 -10.31 -2.67
C MET A 276 -15.77 -9.30 -1.54
N SER A 277 -15.09 -9.46 -0.41
CA SER A 277 -15.03 -8.40 0.61
C SER A 277 -14.10 -7.30 0.13
N VAL A 278 -14.59 -6.08 0.01
CA VAL A 278 -13.89 -4.92 -0.53
C VAL A 278 -14.16 -3.69 0.31
N GLN A 279 -13.42 -2.62 0.07
CA GLN A 279 -13.67 -1.30 0.65
C GLN A 279 -14.27 -0.40 -0.42
N ASP A 280 -15.49 0.04 -0.20
CA ASP A 280 -16.10 1.15 -0.95
C ASP A 280 -15.54 2.46 -0.42
N ILE A 281 -15.04 3.33 -1.32
CA ILE A 281 -14.19 4.45 -0.94
C ILE A 281 -14.83 5.77 -1.36
N ASN A 282 -14.89 6.70 -0.41
CA ASN A 282 -15.13 8.11 -0.70
C ASN A 282 -13.81 8.77 -1.17
N TRP A 283 -13.56 8.75 -2.47
CA TRP A 283 -12.33 9.31 -3.04
C TRP A 283 -12.24 10.83 -2.89
N LYS A 284 -13.38 11.54 -2.78
CA LYS A 284 -13.40 12.99 -2.50
C LYS A 284 -12.79 13.27 -1.12
N MET A 285 -13.13 12.47 -0.10
CA MET A 285 -12.49 12.57 1.23
C MET A 285 -11.02 12.22 1.17
N CYS A 286 -10.64 11.15 0.47
CA CYS A 286 -9.22 10.80 0.32
C CYS A 286 -8.41 11.91 -0.35
N ARG A 287 -8.98 12.64 -1.33
CA ARG A 287 -8.34 13.82 -1.92
C ARG A 287 -8.16 14.95 -0.91
N LYS A 288 -9.19 15.19 -0.08
CA LYS A 288 -9.08 16.19 0.99
C LYS A 288 -7.98 15.82 1.98
N ASP A 289 -7.96 14.57 2.47
CA ASP A 289 -6.92 14.09 3.38
C ASP A 289 -5.51 14.22 2.75
N MET A 290 -5.38 13.89 1.46
CA MET A 290 -4.11 14.02 0.74
C MET A 290 -3.70 15.48 0.59
N ALA A 291 -4.64 16.38 0.27
CA ALA A 291 -4.37 17.81 0.15
C ALA A 291 -3.93 18.43 1.48
N GLU A 292 -4.59 18.10 2.58
CA GLU A 292 -4.23 18.52 3.92
C GLU A 292 -2.85 17.98 4.31
N PHE A 293 -2.57 16.71 4.01
CA PHE A 293 -1.29 16.08 4.29
C PHE A 293 -0.14 16.70 3.50
N LEU A 294 -0.38 17.11 2.26
CA LEU A 294 0.58 17.83 1.43
C LEU A 294 0.65 19.34 1.76
N GLU A 295 -0.25 19.84 2.62
CA GLU A 295 -0.46 21.27 2.86
C GLU A 295 -0.68 22.07 1.57
N CYS A 296 -1.35 21.42 0.62
CA CYS A 296 -1.68 21.96 -0.69
C CYS A 296 -3.13 22.42 -0.73
N GLY A 297 -3.44 23.58 -0.18
CA GLY A 297 -4.80 24.15 -0.23
C GLY A 297 -5.34 24.48 -1.63
N TRP A 298 -4.62 24.12 -2.69
CA TRP A 298 -4.98 24.33 -4.09
C TRP A 298 -5.49 23.07 -4.80
N LEU A 299 -5.48 21.89 -4.18
CA LEU A 299 -6.22 20.73 -4.70
C LEU A 299 -7.70 21.07 -4.55
N VAL A 300 -8.20 21.86 -5.50
CA VAL A 300 -9.56 22.34 -5.51
C VAL A 300 -10.49 21.15 -5.44
N ILE A 301 -11.16 21.03 -4.33
CA ILE A 301 -12.37 20.23 -4.23
C ILE A 301 -13.39 21.02 -5.05
N ALA A 302 -13.60 20.65 -6.30
CA ALA A 302 -14.66 21.22 -7.08
C ALA A 302 -15.96 20.83 -6.40
N ASP A 303 -16.72 21.86 -6.04
CA ASP A 303 -18.07 21.88 -5.50
C ASP A 303 -18.31 21.28 -4.10
N GLU A 304 -18.69 22.20 -3.22
CA GLU A 304 -19.36 21.98 -1.95
C GLU A 304 -20.78 21.44 -2.20
N ASP A 305 -20.93 20.13 -2.36
CA ASP A 305 -22.23 19.48 -2.18
C ASP A 305 -22.22 18.79 -0.82
N GLU A 306 -22.84 19.44 0.14
CA GLU A 306 -22.92 19.09 1.57
C GLU A 306 -23.79 17.88 1.91
N ASP A 307 -24.27 17.07 0.97
CA ASP A 307 -25.27 16.03 1.26
C ASP A 307 -24.78 14.62 0.95
N PHE A 308 -23.86 14.07 1.77
CA PHE A 308 -23.46 12.66 1.59
C PHE A 308 -23.76 11.71 2.74
N TYR A 309 -24.24 12.20 3.90
CA TYR A 309 -24.69 11.35 5.01
C TYR A 309 -25.90 11.98 5.75
N GLU A 310 -27.13 11.80 5.25
CA GLU A 310 -28.32 11.61 6.03
C GLU A 310 -28.87 10.18 5.88
#